data_151a336b739bd309f098209bf8910d81
#
_entry.id   151a336b739bd309f098209bf8910d81
#
_cell.length_a   1.000
_cell.length_b   1.000
_cell.length_c   1.000
_cell.angle_alpha   90.00
_cell.angle_beta   90.00
_cell.angle_gamma   90.00
#
_symmetry.space_group_name_H-M   'P 1'
#
loop_
_entity.id
_entity.type
_entity.pdbx_description
1 polymer ?
#
loop_
_entity_poly.entity_id
_entity_poly.type
_entity_poly.pdbx_seq_one_letter_code
_entity_poly.pdbx_strand_id
1 'polypeptide(L)'
;MKKICVLLSAAVLAASLAACSAAPAVNETAAPSAEPEVTAIPAAEATVEPTAEPSAESAAEPVQNEDALYDAVLDKYRKALTEEWNVEDYEWEGMSYLTAITPADQIGFCRMDLDGDGREELIVGTEGEIFDLYTLNETGDTLISLCSSSERDTYTYCEGNFIRNVGSSGADNSVDIYYAVKNGKLEPVRSLIFDTDSWYDCGTELDTANGTKITEEQANAIDAEYSPMVLELAPLQ
;
A
#
# COMPACT_ATOMS: atom_id res chain seq x y z
N MET A 1 -36.22 38.02 12.12
CA MET A 1 -37.34 37.54 11.30
C MET A 1 -37.17 38.00 9.89
N LYS A 2 -36.67 37.16 9.00
CA LYS A 2 -36.82 37.27 7.52
C LYS A 2 -36.58 35.88 6.98
N LYS A 3 -37.64 35.17 6.60
CA LYS A 3 -37.67 33.92 5.87
C LYS A 3 -37.33 34.21 4.43
N ILE A 4 -36.35 33.51 3.87
CA ILE A 4 -36.14 33.46 2.43
C ILE A 4 -36.29 31.98 2.03
N CYS A 5 -37.40 31.73 1.31
CA CYS A 5 -37.65 30.53 0.53
C CYS A 5 -36.82 30.66 -0.75
N VAL A 6 -36.06 29.63 -1.12
CA VAL A 6 -35.57 29.48 -2.48
C VAL A 6 -36.02 28.12 -2.99
N LEU A 7 -36.68 28.21 -4.14
CA LEU A 7 -37.38 27.15 -4.86
C LEU A 7 -36.42 26.16 -5.54
N LEU A 8 -36.88 24.91 -5.55
CA LEU A 8 -36.42 23.83 -6.41
C LEU A 8 -36.45 24.21 -7.89
N SER A 9 -35.45 23.77 -8.62
CA SER A 9 -35.58 23.53 -10.05
C SER A 9 -35.00 22.16 -10.39
N ALA A 10 -35.89 21.22 -10.62
CA ALA A 10 -35.61 19.92 -11.20
C ALA A 10 -35.42 20.10 -12.70
N ALA A 11 -34.32 19.59 -13.24
CA ALA A 11 -34.16 19.38 -14.68
C ALA A 11 -33.89 17.89 -14.94
N VAL A 12 -34.92 17.23 -15.42
CA VAL A 12 -34.90 15.91 -15.99
C VAL A 12 -34.32 16.02 -17.41
N LEU A 13 -33.29 15.26 -17.72
CA LEU A 13 -32.88 15.02 -19.09
C LEU A 13 -32.77 13.51 -19.32
N ALA A 14 -33.77 12.99 -20.02
CA ALA A 14 -33.77 11.64 -20.57
C ALA A 14 -33.36 11.73 -22.06
N ALA A 15 -32.45 10.87 -22.49
CA ALA A 15 -32.26 10.46 -23.87
C ALA A 15 -31.39 9.20 -23.87
N SER A 16 -31.90 8.08 -24.09
CA SER A 16 -32.30 7.31 -25.30
C SER A 16 -31.17 6.43 -25.83
N LEU A 17 -31.48 5.15 -25.73
CA LEU A 17 -31.06 3.92 -26.41
C LEU A 17 -30.54 4.07 -27.85
N ALA A 18 -29.45 3.36 -28.15
CA ALA A 18 -29.31 2.72 -29.44
C ALA A 18 -28.50 1.43 -29.30
N ALA A 19 -29.17 0.32 -29.49
CA ALA A 19 -28.62 -1.01 -29.69
C ALA A 19 -27.93 -1.11 -31.04
N CYS A 20 -26.81 -1.84 -31.13
CA CYS A 20 -26.45 -2.58 -32.34
C CYS A 20 -25.68 -3.84 -31.98
N SER A 21 -26.33 -4.93 -32.19
CA SER A 21 -25.90 -6.31 -32.29
C SER A 21 -24.99 -6.51 -33.51
N ALA A 22 -23.88 -7.25 -33.34
CA ALA A 22 -23.35 -8.13 -34.39
C ALA A 22 -22.28 -9.07 -33.81
N ALA A 23 -22.61 -10.35 -33.69
CA ALA A 23 -21.62 -11.42 -33.72
C ALA A 23 -21.30 -11.76 -35.20
N PRO A 24 -20.07 -12.27 -35.48
CA PRO A 24 -20.03 -13.56 -36.12
C PRO A 24 -18.94 -14.53 -35.63
N ALA A 25 -19.41 -15.78 -35.44
CA ALA A 25 -18.95 -16.98 -36.10
C ALA A 25 -17.51 -17.47 -35.95
N VAL A 26 -17.48 -18.63 -35.30
CA VAL A 26 -16.52 -19.74 -35.27
C VAL A 26 -15.69 -19.91 -36.55
N ASN A 27 -14.40 -20.22 -36.33
CA ASN A 27 -13.71 -21.12 -37.22
C ASN A 27 -12.73 -22.02 -36.44
N GLU A 28 -13.12 -23.27 -36.34
CA GLU A 28 -12.34 -24.43 -35.92
C GLU A 28 -11.37 -24.79 -37.05
N THR A 29 -10.10 -24.99 -36.79
CA THR A 29 -9.25 -25.83 -37.65
C THR A 29 -8.15 -26.48 -36.86
N ALA A 30 -8.08 -27.77 -36.98
CA ALA A 30 -7.31 -28.83 -36.40
C ALA A 30 -5.79 -28.67 -36.40
N ALA A 31 -5.19 -29.42 -35.46
CA ALA A 31 -3.78 -29.78 -35.34
C ALA A 31 -3.22 -30.54 -36.55
N PRO A 32 -1.90 -30.70 -36.70
CA PRO A 32 -1.29 -31.90 -36.13
C PRO A 32 0.10 -31.73 -35.49
N SER A 33 0.30 -32.57 -34.50
CA SER A 33 1.50 -33.26 -34.00
C SER A 33 2.72 -33.24 -34.92
N ALA A 34 3.86 -32.88 -34.34
CA ALA A 34 5.15 -33.44 -34.71
C ALA A 34 6.12 -33.35 -33.50
N GLU A 35 6.46 -34.51 -32.98
CA GLU A 35 7.61 -34.79 -32.14
C GLU A 35 8.89 -34.74 -33.00
N PRO A 36 10.02 -34.23 -32.54
CA PRO A 36 11.30 -34.74 -32.97
C PRO A 36 12.16 -35.20 -31.81
N GLU A 37 12.42 -36.47 -31.83
CA GLU A 37 13.71 -37.16 -31.89
C GLU A 37 14.86 -36.63 -31.04
N VAL A 38 15.17 -37.48 -30.05
CA VAL A 38 16.35 -37.43 -29.19
C VAL A 38 17.57 -37.77 -30.01
N THR A 39 18.56 -36.87 -30.09
CA THR A 39 19.90 -37.19 -30.56
C THR A 39 20.89 -37.04 -29.41
N ALA A 40 21.53 -38.16 -29.09
CA ALA A 40 22.54 -38.29 -28.07
C ALA A 40 23.91 -37.75 -28.54
N ILE A 41 24.53 -36.98 -27.73
CA ILE A 41 25.87 -36.77 -27.17
C ILE A 41 27.07 -37.36 -27.95
N PRO A 42 28.25 -36.68 -27.86
CA PRO A 42 29.32 -37.29 -27.05
C PRO A 42 29.96 -36.35 -26.00
N ALA A 43 30.38 -36.96 -24.92
CA ALA A 43 31.16 -36.43 -23.83
C ALA A 43 32.56 -35.96 -24.31
N ALA A 44 32.93 -34.75 -23.89
CA ALA A 44 34.32 -34.29 -23.92
C ALA A 44 34.79 -34.05 -22.49
N GLU A 45 35.96 -34.61 -22.22
CA GLU A 45 36.69 -34.61 -20.96
C GLU A 45 36.94 -33.16 -20.45
N ALA A 46 36.70 -33.00 -19.17
CA ALA A 46 36.99 -31.81 -18.43
C ALA A 46 38.49 -31.72 -18.09
N THR A 47 39.14 -30.74 -18.62
CA THR A 47 40.46 -30.27 -18.15
C THR A 47 40.23 -29.33 -16.97
N VAL A 48 40.74 -29.70 -15.81
CA VAL A 48 40.69 -28.92 -14.56
C VAL A 48 41.78 -27.87 -14.64
N GLU A 49 41.42 -26.60 -14.76
CA GLU A 49 42.32 -25.48 -14.59
C GLU A 49 42.14 -24.86 -13.21
N PRO A 50 43.19 -24.34 -12.56
CA PRO A 50 43.16 -24.08 -11.12
C PRO A 50 42.31 -22.88 -10.74
N THR A 51 41.56 -23.11 -9.70
CA THR A 51 40.79 -22.18 -8.86
C THR A 51 41.46 -20.81 -8.72
N ALA A 52 40.81 -19.80 -9.26
CA ALA A 52 41.01 -18.42 -8.80
C ALA A 52 40.39 -18.28 -7.42
N GLU A 53 41.13 -17.78 -6.46
CA GLU A 53 40.66 -17.40 -5.12
C GLU A 53 39.40 -16.51 -5.25
N PRO A 54 38.37 -16.69 -4.41
CA PRO A 54 37.25 -15.76 -4.39
C PRO A 54 37.82 -14.39 -3.98
N SER A 55 37.75 -13.47 -4.93
CA SER A 55 37.91 -12.05 -4.64
C SER A 55 36.95 -11.73 -3.51
N ALA A 56 37.49 -11.24 -2.41
CA ALA A 56 36.67 -10.75 -1.30
C ALA A 56 35.67 -9.76 -1.89
N GLU A 57 34.42 -10.16 -1.86
CA GLU A 57 33.28 -9.29 -2.11
C GLU A 57 33.47 -8.12 -1.16
N SER A 58 33.72 -6.95 -1.71
CA SER A 58 33.81 -5.72 -0.96
C SER A 58 32.48 -5.59 -0.23
N ALA A 59 32.49 -5.86 1.06
CA ALA A 59 31.39 -5.49 1.92
C ALA A 59 31.13 -4.02 1.65
N ALA A 60 29.98 -3.70 1.06
CA ALA A 60 29.55 -2.33 0.90
C ALA A 60 29.62 -1.70 2.28
N GLU A 61 30.43 -0.64 2.42
CA GLU A 61 30.44 0.12 3.66
C GLU A 61 29.00 0.56 3.96
N PRO A 62 28.51 0.43 5.20
CA PRO A 62 27.15 0.85 5.53
C PRO A 62 27.02 2.31 5.12
N VAL A 63 26.02 2.58 4.30
CA VAL A 63 25.75 3.94 3.82
C VAL A 63 25.46 4.79 5.04
N GLN A 64 26.37 5.66 5.41
CA GLN A 64 26.33 6.52 6.61
C GLN A 64 25.20 7.57 6.58
N ASN A 65 24.14 7.34 5.81
CA ASN A 65 23.12 8.34 5.52
C ASN A 65 21.67 7.92 5.86
N GLU A 66 21.41 6.68 6.21
CA GLU A 66 20.05 6.20 6.49
C GLU A 66 19.39 6.95 7.64
N ASP A 67 20.10 7.05 8.79
CA ASP A 67 19.59 7.80 9.94
C ASP A 67 19.37 9.28 9.60
N ALA A 68 20.27 9.89 8.82
CA ALA A 68 20.14 11.29 8.46
C ALA A 68 18.92 11.58 7.57
N LEU A 69 18.48 10.62 6.74
CA LEU A 69 17.28 10.77 5.92
C LEU A 69 16.02 10.74 6.79
N TYR A 70 15.94 9.79 7.73
CA TYR A 70 14.83 9.73 8.67
C TYR A 70 14.81 10.91 9.64
N ASP A 71 15.97 11.33 10.14
CA ASP A 71 16.09 12.52 11.01
C ASP A 71 15.60 13.78 10.30
N ALA A 72 15.89 13.94 9.01
CA ALA A 72 15.40 15.07 8.23
C ALA A 72 13.86 15.09 8.13
N VAL A 73 13.21 13.91 8.01
CA VAL A 73 11.75 13.79 8.07
C VAL A 73 11.25 14.21 9.46
N LEU A 74 11.81 13.63 10.51
CA LEU A 74 11.41 13.93 11.89
C LEU A 74 11.59 15.40 12.26
N ASP A 75 12.69 16.03 11.81
CA ASP A 75 12.92 17.46 12.01
C ASP A 75 11.87 18.33 11.30
N LYS A 76 11.39 17.90 10.14
CA LYS A 76 10.31 18.57 9.44
C LYS A 76 9.00 18.50 10.21
N TYR A 77 8.65 17.33 10.80
CA TYR A 77 7.49 17.22 11.68
C TYR A 77 7.62 18.07 12.93
N ARG A 78 8.78 18.06 13.59
CA ARG A 78 9.06 18.90 14.78
C ARG A 78 8.91 20.37 14.46
N LYS A 79 9.42 20.79 13.29
CA LYS A 79 9.27 22.15 12.80
C LYS A 79 7.80 22.50 12.56
N ALA A 80 7.06 21.65 11.88
CA ALA A 80 5.65 21.84 11.60
C ALA A 80 4.82 22.04 12.87
N LEU A 81 5.04 21.21 13.90
CA LEU A 81 4.37 21.34 15.18
C LEU A 81 4.79 22.59 15.95
N THR A 82 6.06 23.01 15.87
CA THR A 82 6.56 24.20 16.56
C THR A 82 6.08 25.49 15.90
N GLU A 83 5.98 25.51 14.60
CA GLU A 83 5.51 26.66 13.78
C GLU A 83 3.99 26.66 13.61
N GLU A 84 3.28 25.70 14.19
CA GLU A 84 1.81 25.56 14.10
C GLU A 84 1.31 25.59 12.65
N TRP A 85 1.88 24.72 11.80
CA TRP A 85 1.47 24.60 10.41
C TRP A 85 -0.03 24.28 10.31
N ASN A 86 -0.67 24.83 9.30
CA ASN A 86 -2.06 24.50 8.98
C ASN A 86 -2.14 23.27 8.05
N VAL A 87 -3.36 22.77 7.83
CA VAL A 87 -3.63 21.58 7.01
C VAL A 87 -2.99 21.67 5.61
N GLU A 88 -3.07 22.85 4.97
CA GLU A 88 -2.53 23.05 3.62
C GLU A 88 -0.99 22.95 3.60
N ASP A 89 -0.31 23.41 4.65
CA ASP A 89 1.16 23.33 4.73
C ASP A 89 1.65 21.88 4.77
N TYR A 90 0.97 20.99 5.50
CA TYR A 90 1.30 19.56 5.55
C TYR A 90 1.14 18.89 4.19
N GLU A 91 0.01 19.15 3.50
CA GLU A 91 -0.25 18.56 2.19
C GLU A 91 0.81 18.98 1.14
N TRP A 92 1.21 20.26 1.15
CA TRP A 92 2.26 20.78 0.27
C TRP A 92 3.62 20.12 0.51
N GLU A 93 3.88 19.74 1.75
CA GLU A 93 5.13 19.11 2.14
C GLU A 93 5.11 17.58 2.01
N GLY A 94 3.98 17.00 1.57
CA GLY A 94 3.83 15.55 1.38
C GLY A 94 3.76 14.76 2.69
N MET A 95 3.26 15.40 3.76
CA MET A 95 3.01 14.77 5.06
C MET A 95 1.50 14.74 5.32
N SER A 96 1.04 13.79 6.11
CA SER A 96 -0.37 13.71 6.49
C SER A 96 -0.81 14.95 7.27
N TYR A 97 -1.85 15.61 6.80
CA TYR A 97 -2.45 16.75 7.50
C TYR A 97 -3.12 16.36 8.83
N LEU A 98 -3.31 15.05 9.10
CA LEU A 98 -3.79 14.57 10.39
C LEU A 98 -2.87 15.02 11.52
N THR A 99 -1.59 15.24 11.23
CA THR A 99 -0.64 15.84 12.19
C THR A 99 -1.05 17.24 12.63
N ALA A 100 -1.66 18.05 11.76
CA ALA A 100 -2.13 19.40 12.10
C ALA A 100 -3.36 19.41 13.01
N ILE A 101 -4.16 18.35 12.98
CA ILE A 101 -5.44 18.27 13.73
C ILE A 101 -5.39 17.35 14.94
N THR A 102 -4.28 16.65 15.16
CA THR A 102 -4.06 15.75 16.29
C THR A 102 -3.27 16.48 17.39
N PRO A 103 -3.61 16.29 18.68
CA PRO A 103 -2.83 16.83 19.78
C PRO A 103 -1.36 16.37 19.70
N ALA A 104 -0.43 17.32 19.80
CA ALA A 104 1.00 17.07 19.59
C ALA A 104 1.60 16.03 20.58
N ASP A 105 1.03 15.90 21.77
CA ASP A 105 1.42 14.92 22.78
C ASP A 105 0.98 13.48 22.49
N GLN A 106 0.14 13.29 21.49
CA GLN A 106 -0.30 11.98 21.00
C GLN A 106 0.49 11.53 19.76
N ILE A 107 1.28 12.42 19.15
CA ILE A 107 2.02 12.13 17.93
C ILE A 107 3.43 11.67 18.30
N GLY A 108 3.83 10.56 17.73
CA GLY A 108 5.15 10.01 17.91
C GLY A 108 5.65 9.31 16.65
N PHE A 109 6.78 8.64 16.81
CA PHE A 109 7.37 7.85 15.75
C PHE A 109 7.98 6.57 16.29
N CYS A 110 8.10 5.58 15.43
CA CYS A 110 8.94 4.40 15.68
C CYS A 110 9.65 3.98 14.40
N ARG A 111 10.66 3.14 14.58
CA ARG A 111 11.35 2.48 13.47
C ARG A 111 11.26 0.97 13.67
N MET A 112 10.94 0.25 12.62
CA MET A 112 10.81 -1.20 12.68
C MET A 112 11.05 -1.80 11.29
N ASP A 113 11.72 -2.94 11.25
CA ASP A 113 11.95 -3.73 10.04
C ASP A 113 10.65 -4.48 9.68
N LEU A 114 9.88 -3.93 8.75
CA LEU A 114 8.57 -4.46 8.36
C LEU A 114 8.67 -5.57 7.30
N ASP A 115 9.71 -5.57 6.47
CA ASP A 115 9.86 -6.52 5.38
C ASP A 115 10.94 -7.59 5.63
N GLY A 116 11.70 -7.47 6.71
CA GLY A 116 12.71 -8.43 7.12
C GLY A 116 14.02 -8.31 6.34
N ASP A 117 14.28 -7.17 5.69
CA ASP A 117 15.49 -6.92 4.91
C ASP A 117 16.69 -6.47 5.79
N GLY A 118 16.43 -6.18 7.06
CA GLY A 118 17.40 -5.73 8.06
C GLY A 118 17.53 -4.20 8.12
N ARG A 119 16.75 -3.45 7.38
CA ARG A 119 16.56 -2.01 7.51
C ARG A 119 15.20 -1.71 8.13
N GLU A 120 15.14 -0.62 8.87
CA GLU A 120 13.91 -0.24 9.55
C GLU A 120 13.15 0.79 8.73
N GLU A 121 11.85 0.62 8.59
CA GLU A 121 10.92 1.65 8.10
C GLU A 121 10.65 2.67 9.21
N LEU A 122 10.40 3.92 8.81
CA LEU A 122 9.97 5.00 9.70
C LEU A 122 8.44 5.13 9.66
N ILE A 123 7.83 5.01 10.82
CA ILE A 123 6.39 5.27 11.04
C ILE A 123 6.28 6.57 11.85
N VAL A 124 5.42 7.47 11.39
CA VAL A 124 4.95 8.65 12.16
C VAL A 124 3.44 8.51 12.32
N GLY A 125 2.92 8.72 13.55
CA GLY A 125 1.49 8.58 13.80
C GLY A 125 1.13 8.63 15.28
N THR A 126 0.04 7.99 15.62
CA THR A 126 -0.42 7.74 16.99
C THR A 126 -0.28 6.25 17.34
N GLU A 127 -0.55 5.87 18.58
CA GLU A 127 -0.53 4.46 19.01
C GLU A 127 -1.41 3.54 18.15
N GLY A 128 -2.48 4.06 17.55
CA GLY A 128 -3.49 3.28 16.80
C GLY A 128 -3.54 3.57 15.31
N GLU A 129 -2.82 4.58 14.82
CA GLU A 129 -2.93 5.01 13.43
C GLU A 129 -1.58 5.46 12.88
N ILE A 130 -1.23 4.98 11.70
CA ILE A 130 -0.08 5.43 10.92
C ILE A 130 -0.49 6.67 10.14
N PHE A 131 0.14 7.80 10.39
CA PHE A 131 -0.05 9.01 9.58
C PHE A 131 0.76 8.93 8.30
N ASP A 132 2.04 8.62 8.43
CA ASP A 132 2.94 8.44 7.29
C ASP A 132 3.89 7.27 7.55
N LEU A 133 4.18 6.53 6.49
CA LEU A 133 5.12 5.42 6.46
C LEU A 133 6.18 5.67 5.39
N TYR A 134 7.44 5.58 5.77
CA TYR A 134 8.58 5.77 4.89
C TYR A 134 9.52 4.58 4.95
N THR A 135 10.12 4.28 3.81
CA THR A 135 11.23 3.35 3.68
C THR A 135 12.36 3.96 2.87
N LEU A 136 13.45 3.24 2.72
CA LEU A 136 14.56 3.62 1.86
C LEU A 136 14.59 2.74 0.60
N ASN A 137 15.14 3.26 -0.48
CA ASN A 137 15.40 2.44 -1.66
C ASN A 137 16.46 1.36 -1.37
N GLU A 138 16.66 0.45 -2.31
CA GLU A 138 17.63 -0.65 -2.17
C GLU A 138 19.05 -0.20 -1.82
N THR A 139 19.47 0.99 -2.26
CA THR A 139 20.79 1.56 -1.97
C THR A 139 20.87 2.33 -0.65
N GLY A 140 19.73 2.58 0.02
CA GLY A 140 19.67 3.29 1.29
C GLY A 140 19.94 4.80 1.19
N ASP A 141 19.92 5.37 0.01
CA ASP A 141 20.27 6.78 -0.25
C ASP A 141 19.08 7.66 -0.63
N THR A 142 17.90 7.07 -0.78
CA THR A 142 16.69 7.78 -1.20
C THR A 142 15.49 7.35 -0.35
N LEU A 143 14.81 8.33 0.22
CA LEU A 143 13.58 8.13 0.98
C LEU A 143 12.40 7.88 0.04
N ILE A 144 11.59 6.89 0.38
CA ILE A 144 10.35 6.53 -0.32
C ILE A 144 9.19 6.67 0.66
N SER A 145 8.16 7.45 0.32
CA SER A 145 6.89 7.46 1.03
C SER A 145 6.04 6.30 0.56
N LEU A 146 5.62 5.42 1.48
CA LEU A 146 4.81 4.25 1.19
C LEU A 146 3.31 4.54 1.27
N CYS A 147 2.88 5.27 2.30
CA CYS A 147 1.51 5.71 2.46
C CYS A 147 1.42 6.96 3.33
N SER A 148 0.28 7.64 3.22
CA SER A 148 -0.09 8.78 4.04
C SER A 148 -1.59 8.70 4.34
N SER A 149 -1.98 8.78 5.62
CA SER A 149 -3.39 8.77 6.04
C SER A 149 -4.08 10.10 5.74
N SER A 150 -5.39 10.00 5.52
CA SER A 150 -6.29 11.12 5.28
C SER A 150 -7.63 10.88 5.96
N GLU A 151 -8.60 11.79 5.82
CA GLU A 151 -9.97 11.61 6.36
C GLU A 151 -10.68 10.35 5.82
N ARG A 152 -10.28 9.86 4.66
CA ARG A 152 -10.96 8.76 3.96
C ARG A 152 -10.11 7.53 3.73
N ASP A 153 -8.84 7.64 4.01
CA ASP A 153 -7.87 6.57 3.90
C ASP A 153 -7.01 6.56 5.16
N THR A 154 -7.24 5.60 6.03
CA THR A 154 -6.49 5.43 7.27
C THR A 154 -5.65 4.18 7.21
N TYR A 155 -4.48 4.24 7.84
CA TYR A 155 -3.55 3.11 7.90
C TYR A 155 -3.31 2.70 9.34
N THR A 156 -3.26 1.38 9.59
CA THR A 156 -3.05 0.80 10.91
C THR A 156 -2.04 -0.33 10.82
N TYR A 157 -1.19 -0.44 11.83
CA TYR A 157 -0.27 -1.56 11.95
C TYR A 157 -0.98 -2.79 12.51
N CYS A 158 -0.77 -3.95 11.91
CA CYS A 158 -1.39 -5.21 12.27
C CYS A 158 -0.37 -6.31 12.57
N GLU A 159 -0.82 -7.32 13.30
CA GLU A 159 -0.02 -8.51 13.61
C GLU A 159 0.56 -9.15 12.33
N GLY A 160 1.82 -9.61 12.40
CA GLY A 160 2.53 -10.19 11.26
C GLY A 160 3.16 -9.17 10.31
N ASN A 161 3.38 -7.94 10.76
CA ASN A 161 3.96 -6.83 10.00
C ASN A 161 3.10 -6.42 8.79
N PHE A 162 1.78 -6.53 8.92
CA PHE A 162 0.87 -6.05 7.90
C PHE A 162 0.47 -4.59 8.16
N ILE A 163 0.22 -3.88 7.09
CA ILE A 163 -0.35 -2.54 7.11
C ILE A 163 -1.77 -2.63 6.55
N ARG A 164 -2.76 -2.33 7.37
CA ARG A 164 -4.15 -2.26 6.95
C ARG A 164 -4.48 -0.85 6.48
N ASN A 165 -5.06 -0.72 5.31
CA ASN A 165 -5.72 0.49 4.85
C ASN A 165 -7.23 0.31 4.92
N VAL A 166 -7.90 1.26 5.56
CA VAL A 166 -9.36 1.39 5.50
C VAL A 166 -9.67 2.63 4.69
N GLY A 167 -10.29 2.43 3.53
CA GLY A 167 -10.61 3.50 2.61
C GLY A 167 -12.10 3.60 2.30
N SER A 168 -12.56 4.80 1.91
CA SER A 168 -13.94 5.01 1.50
C SER A 168 -14.05 6.08 0.41
N SER A 169 -14.67 5.69 -0.71
CA SER A 169 -14.99 6.64 -1.80
C SER A 169 -16.42 7.21 -1.71
N GLY A 170 -17.23 6.76 -0.75
CA GLY A 170 -18.62 7.21 -0.56
C GLY A 170 -19.33 6.41 0.51
N ALA A 171 -20.63 6.70 0.70
CA ALA A 171 -21.46 6.02 1.70
C ALA A 171 -21.69 4.53 1.40
N ASP A 172 -21.62 4.17 0.13
CA ASP A 172 -21.95 2.84 -0.38
C ASP A 172 -20.72 2.08 -0.85
N ASN A 173 -19.51 2.59 -0.54
CA ASN A 173 -18.26 1.94 -0.94
C ASN A 173 -17.20 2.12 0.13
N SER A 174 -16.62 1.01 0.56
CA SER A 174 -15.43 1.00 1.43
C SER A 174 -14.51 -0.15 1.05
N VAL A 175 -13.25 0.01 1.42
CA VAL A 175 -12.22 -1.02 1.20
C VAL A 175 -11.46 -1.25 2.49
N ASP A 176 -11.12 -2.50 2.74
CA ASP A 176 -10.15 -2.96 3.72
C ASP A 176 -9.05 -3.70 2.97
N ILE A 177 -7.87 -3.11 2.90
CA ILE A 177 -6.75 -3.70 2.18
C ILE A 177 -5.61 -3.96 3.15
N TYR A 178 -5.09 -5.17 3.14
CA TYR A 178 -3.94 -5.59 3.94
C TYR A 178 -2.73 -5.67 3.02
N TYR A 179 -1.68 -4.96 3.39
CA TYR A 179 -0.43 -4.89 2.65
C TYR A 179 0.71 -5.53 3.43
N ALA A 180 1.63 -6.15 2.72
CA ALA A 180 2.99 -6.37 3.19
C ALA A 180 3.91 -5.30 2.60
N VAL A 181 4.88 -4.84 3.38
CA VAL A 181 5.98 -4.04 2.84
C VAL A 181 6.93 -5.00 2.13
N LYS A 182 7.28 -4.71 0.87
CA LYS A 182 8.23 -5.49 0.09
C LYS A 182 8.93 -4.64 -0.94
N ASN A 183 10.25 -4.71 -0.97
CA ASN A 183 11.05 -4.02 -1.99
C ASN A 183 10.70 -2.53 -2.12
N GLY A 184 10.50 -1.85 -1.00
CA GLY A 184 10.14 -0.43 -0.96
C GLY A 184 8.73 -0.11 -1.48
N LYS A 185 7.78 -1.04 -1.35
CA LYS A 185 6.39 -0.86 -1.78
C LYS A 185 5.42 -1.54 -0.83
N LEU A 186 4.18 -1.05 -0.81
CA LEU A 186 3.05 -1.78 -0.26
C LEU A 186 2.49 -2.74 -1.31
N GLU A 187 2.62 -4.05 -1.05
CA GLU A 187 2.05 -5.10 -1.90
C GLU A 187 0.79 -5.65 -1.24
N PRO A 188 -0.39 -5.59 -1.91
CA PRO A 188 -1.61 -6.11 -1.34
C PRO A 188 -1.51 -7.63 -1.15
N VAL A 189 -1.85 -8.10 0.04
CA VAL A 189 -1.94 -9.54 0.37
C VAL A 189 -3.38 -10.00 0.49
N ARG A 190 -4.28 -9.08 0.85
CA ARG A 190 -5.72 -9.31 0.91
C ARG A 190 -6.46 -8.01 0.72
N SER A 191 -7.60 -8.05 0.04
CA SER A 191 -8.53 -6.93 0.00
C SER A 191 -9.97 -7.40 0.17
N LEU A 192 -10.71 -6.66 0.97
CA LEU A 192 -12.14 -6.78 1.17
C LEU A 192 -12.77 -5.49 0.67
N ILE A 193 -13.73 -5.60 -0.23
CA ILE A 193 -14.42 -4.44 -0.81
C ILE A 193 -15.91 -4.55 -0.50
N PHE A 194 -16.44 -3.52 0.14
CA PHE A 194 -17.88 -3.33 0.24
C PHE A 194 -18.34 -2.41 -0.89
N ASP A 195 -19.25 -2.89 -1.71
CA ASP A 195 -19.82 -2.13 -2.82
C ASP A 195 -21.34 -2.26 -2.81
N THR A 196 -22.01 -1.11 -2.67
CA THR A 196 -23.46 -0.91 -2.64
C THR A 196 -24.15 -1.66 -1.48
N ASP A 197 -24.20 -2.97 -1.50
CA ASP A 197 -24.90 -3.79 -0.50
C ASP A 197 -24.19 -5.13 -0.24
N SER A 198 -22.98 -5.29 -0.75
CA SER A 198 -22.30 -6.58 -0.79
C SER A 198 -20.83 -6.48 -0.49
N TRP A 199 -20.33 -7.44 0.26
CA TRP A 199 -18.92 -7.66 0.48
C TRP A 199 -18.32 -8.56 -0.59
N TYR A 200 -17.09 -8.26 -0.98
CA TYR A 200 -16.29 -9.05 -1.90
C TYR A 200 -14.92 -9.31 -1.32
N ASP A 201 -14.51 -10.57 -1.35
CA ASP A 201 -13.12 -10.96 -1.13
C ASP A 201 -12.42 -10.98 -2.49
N CYS A 202 -11.51 -10.05 -2.67
CA CYS A 202 -10.80 -9.83 -3.94
C CYS A 202 -9.37 -10.39 -3.93
N GLY A 203 -8.95 -11.05 -2.83
CA GLY A 203 -7.59 -11.57 -2.70
C GLY A 203 -6.56 -10.43 -2.77
N THR A 204 -5.67 -10.47 -3.73
CA THR A 204 -4.65 -9.43 -3.98
C THR A 204 -5.09 -8.38 -4.99
N GLU A 205 -6.29 -8.53 -5.58
CA GLU A 205 -6.83 -7.55 -6.53
C GLU A 205 -7.49 -6.38 -5.78
N LEU A 206 -7.53 -5.22 -6.41
CA LEU A 206 -8.09 -3.99 -5.81
C LEU A 206 -9.42 -3.58 -6.46
N ASP A 207 -10.12 -4.53 -7.06
CA ASP A 207 -11.42 -4.32 -7.67
C ASP A 207 -12.35 -5.54 -7.46
N THR A 208 -13.64 -5.35 -7.66
CA THR A 208 -14.65 -6.41 -7.48
C THR A 208 -14.86 -7.29 -8.72
N ALA A 209 -14.22 -7.00 -9.85
CA ALA A 209 -14.49 -7.68 -11.12
C ALA A 209 -14.23 -9.20 -11.06
N ASN A 210 -13.19 -9.59 -10.30
CA ASN A 210 -12.83 -10.99 -10.05
C ASN A 210 -13.06 -11.41 -8.59
N GLY A 211 -13.65 -10.53 -7.78
CA GLY A 211 -13.91 -10.77 -6.37
C GLY A 211 -14.98 -11.84 -6.15
N THR A 212 -14.83 -12.60 -5.08
CA THR A 212 -15.84 -13.55 -4.63
C THR A 212 -16.79 -12.84 -3.67
N LYS A 213 -18.09 -12.81 -4.00
CA LYS A 213 -19.10 -12.25 -3.08
C LYS A 213 -19.16 -13.09 -1.79
N ILE A 214 -19.07 -12.42 -0.65
CA ILE A 214 -19.06 -13.02 0.68
C ILE A 214 -20.12 -12.36 1.58
N THR A 215 -20.38 -12.94 2.73
CA THR A 215 -21.20 -12.33 3.76
C THR A 215 -20.39 -11.39 4.65
N GLU A 216 -21.04 -10.46 5.33
CA GLU A 216 -20.40 -9.61 6.34
C GLU A 216 -19.70 -10.43 7.43
N GLU A 217 -20.30 -11.55 7.87
CA GLU A 217 -19.69 -12.46 8.85
C GLU A 217 -18.37 -13.05 8.34
N GLN A 218 -18.31 -13.41 7.04
CA GLN A 218 -17.09 -13.89 6.42
C GLN A 218 -16.05 -12.77 6.27
N ALA A 219 -16.47 -11.56 5.92
CA ALA A 219 -15.58 -10.41 5.87
C ALA A 219 -14.97 -10.13 7.25
N ASN A 220 -15.78 -10.10 8.31
CA ASN A 220 -15.32 -9.93 9.68
C ASN A 220 -14.39 -11.06 10.14
N ALA A 221 -14.61 -12.29 9.68
CA ALA A 221 -13.71 -13.39 10.00
C ALA A 221 -12.32 -13.25 9.35
N ILE A 222 -12.27 -12.74 8.13
CA ILE A 222 -11.01 -12.43 7.44
C ILE A 222 -10.31 -11.25 8.13
N ASP A 223 -11.06 -10.18 8.45
CA ASP A 223 -10.52 -9.01 9.16
C ASP A 223 -9.87 -9.41 10.50
N ALA A 224 -10.46 -10.37 11.21
CA ALA A 224 -9.93 -10.87 12.47
C ALA A 224 -8.58 -11.62 12.35
N GLU A 225 -8.17 -12.02 11.16
CA GLU A 225 -6.85 -12.63 10.90
C GLU A 225 -5.71 -11.58 10.95
N TYR A 226 -6.08 -10.28 10.84
CA TYR A 226 -5.16 -9.15 10.80
C TYR A 226 -5.40 -8.22 11.99
N SER A 227 -5.19 -8.72 13.20
CA SER A 227 -5.48 -7.96 14.42
C SER A 227 -4.66 -6.66 14.51
N PRO A 228 -5.30 -5.49 14.71
CA PRO A 228 -4.57 -4.25 14.94
C PRO A 228 -3.66 -4.33 16.15
N MET A 229 -2.47 -3.76 16.04
CA MET A 229 -1.49 -3.67 17.10
C MET A 229 -1.26 -2.22 17.51
N VAL A 230 -0.95 -2.04 18.79
CA VAL A 230 -0.56 -0.73 19.32
C VAL A 230 0.90 -0.48 18.98
N LEU A 231 1.19 0.69 18.42
CA LEU A 231 2.55 1.13 18.13
C LEU A 231 3.21 1.68 19.40
N GLU A 232 4.42 1.22 19.69
CA GLU A 232 5.25 1.79 20.75
C GLU A 232 6.05 2.98 20.18
N LEU A 233 5.54 4.19 20.40
CA LEU A 233 6.07 5.39 19.77
C LEU A 233 7.01 6.16 20.73
N ALA A 234 8.13 6.62 20.21
CA ALA A 234 8.91 7.68 20.82
C ALA A 234 8.21 9.03 20.58
N PRO A 235 8.21 9.96 21.55
CA PRO A 235 7.59 11.27 21.35
C PRO A 235 8.32 12.04 20.26
N LEU A 236 7.55 12.77 19.47
CA LEU A 236 8.10 13.60 18.39
C LEU A 236 8.69 14.92 18.90
N GLN A 237 8.21 15.40 20.08
CA GLN A 237 8.67 16.61 20.79
C GLN A 237 9.65 16.28 21.91
#